data_0eb06280de7a2bd2d709fd922f571503
#
_entry.id   0eb06280de7a2bd2d709fd922f571503
#
_cell.length_a   1.000
_cell.length_b   1.000
_cell.length_c   1.000
_cell.angle_alpha   90.00
_cell.angle_beta   90.00
_cell.angle_gamma   90.00
#
_symmetry.space_group_name_H-M   'P 1'
#
loop_
_entity.id
_entity.type
_entity.pdbx_description
1 polymer ?
#
loop_
_entity_poly.entity_id
_entity_poly.type
_entity_poly.pdbx_seq_one_letter_code
_entity_poly.pdbx_strand_id
1 'polypeptide(L)'
;MKKLKSLLALTGLITVLLAQNSNAQVERIKPEPLYYFVKDRKLYLNEDGTNYVKFTFLTQAWLRAADYNPGTTINGIAKSSGTDIGIRRYRVQLYGQLTDRVFAYSQFGENNFNNIAGRKLGFFVHDAYGEYAIDKTMLSAGIGLSGWSGLTRFSAPSAGSIMAIDAPLYQQTTNDATDQFLRKLSVFIKGKIGKLDYRLQMAQPMAIQQSAGWTAANSISMNSQFSANPPNMQWNGYFMYQFKDQEYNLTPYNTGTYLGAKKVFNIGAGFIYQKDAMWRLNETATDTISSNLVQLAGDIYYDAPIGSKGSAVSLYGSVTHSDFGKGYLRNGGAMNPANGNNNAEILSGGGTAFPMYGTGTVAYMQAGYKFEDNLIGSTTLMPYVALQYADYDRLKDSMAFYDAGVNWLLAGHTAKFTLSYQNRPVFNTAGDETERKSAVVAQFQVMFN
;
A
#
# COMPACT_ATOMS: atom_id res chain seq x y z
N MET A 1 30.52 20.74 -18.32
CA MET A 1 31.58 20.53 -17.35
C MET A 1 31.23 20.74 -15.86
N LYS A 2 30.12 21.40 -15.49
CA LYS A 2 29.70 21.58 -14.07
C LYS A 2 28.95 20.38 -13.47
N LYS A 3 28.32 19.51 -14.26
CA LYS A 3 27.58 18.34 -13.77
C LYS A 3 28.42 17.10 -13.45
N LEU A 4 29.69 17.08 -13.87
CA LEU A 4 30.60 15.98 -13.54
C LEU A 4 31.28 16.18 -12.16
N LYS A 5 31.28 17.41 -11.65
CA LYS A 5 31.88 17.74 -10.34
C LYS A 5 31.01 17.35 -9.16
N SER A 6 29.69 17.25 -9.32
CA SER A 6 28.78 16.84 -8.22
C SER A 6 28.74 15.31 -8.01
N LEU A 7 29.00 14.52 -9.04
CA LEU A 7 29.12 13.06 -8.90
C LEU A 7 30.44 12.66 -8.24
N LEU A 8 31.50 13.42 -8.49
CA LEU A 8 32.81 13.27 -7.84
C LEU A 8 32.79 13.76 -6.37
N ALA A 9 31.89 14.68 -6.00
CA ALA A 9 31.74 15.13 -4.62
C ALA A 9 31.02 14.10 -3.73
N LEU A 10 30.08 13.31 -4.29
CA LEU A 10 29.40 12.26 -3.55
C LEU A 10 30.30 11.03 -3.32
N THR A 11 31.14 10.67 -4.30
CA THR A 11 32.20 9.66 -4.13
C THR A 11 33.32 10.16 -3.21
N GLY A 12 33.66 11.45 -3.26
CA GLY A 12 34.63 12.07 -2.33
C GLY A 12 34.17 12.12 -0.89
N LEU A 13 32.86 12.31 -0.62
CA LEU A 13 32.33 12.35 0.75
C LEU A 13 32.35 10.96 1.41
N ILE A 14 32.14 9.90 0.66
CA ILE A 14 32.27 8.51 1.14
C ILE A 14 33.74 8.16 1.42
N THR A 15 34.67 8.71 0.64
CA THR A 15 36.11 8.46 0.82
C THR A 15 36.69 9.29 1.98
N VAL A 16 36.17 10.48 2.24
CA VAL A 16 36.66 11.36 3.34
C VAL A 16 36.15 10.89 4.71
N LEU A 17 34.99 10.26 4.81
CA LEU A 17 34.49 9.65 6.05
C LEU A 17 35.28 8.39 6.46
N LEU A 18 36.01 7.78 5.54
CA LEU A 18 36.92 6.65 5.83
C LEU A 18 38.37 7.05 6.16
N ALA A 19 38.73 8.32 6.02
CA ALA A 19 40.13 8.80 6.15
C ALA A 19 40.46 9.47 7.48
N GLN A 20 39.55 9.57 8.45
CA GLN A 20 39.79 10.30 9.71
C GLN A 20 40.25 9.47 10.92
N ASN A 21 40.67 8.23 10.72
CA ASN A 21 41.32 7.47 11.82
C ASN A 21 42.52 6.67 11.32
N SER A 22 43.58 7.33 10.90
CA SER A 22 44.85 6.64 10.57
C SER A 22 46.06 7.30 11.20
N ASN A 23 46.30 6.96 12.46
CA ASN A 23 47.62 6.87 13.05
C ASN A 23 47.79 5.48 13.72
N ALA A 24 47.58 4.41 12.98
CA ALA A 24 48.01 3.07 13.30
C ALA A 24 48.68 2.49 12.04
N GLN A 25 49.81 1.81 12.25
CA GLN A 25 50.59 1.17 11.20
C GLN A 25 49.66 0.45 10.20
N VAL A 26 49.75 0.84 8.92
CA VAL A 26 49.03 0.20 7.84
C VAL A 26 49.64 -1.19 7.62
N GLU A 27 49.15 -2.20 8.34
CA GLU A 27 49.22 -3.55 7.85
C GLU A 27 48.45 -3.54 6.52
N ARG A 28 49.10 -3.94 5.43
CA ARG A 28 48.45 -4.08 4.12
C ARG A 28 47.37 -5.14 4.26
N ILE A 29 46.15 -4.74 4.59
CA ILE A 29 44.95 -5.56 4.49
C ILE A 29 44.84 -5.94 3.02
N LYS A 30 45.00 -7.24 2.72
CA LYS A 30 44.65 -7.76 1.39
C LYS A 30 43.23 -7.31 1.08
N PRO A 31 42.96 -6.69 -0.09
CA PRO A 31 41.60 -6.29 -0.44
C PRO A 31 40.75 -7.56 -0.48
N GLU A 32 39.98 -7.78 0.55
CA GLU A 32 38.94 -8.80 0.54
C GLU A 32 37.90 -8.39 -0.51
N PRO A 33 37.36 -9.34 -1.30
CA PRO A 33 36.38 -9.02 -2.32
C PRO A 33 35.19 -8.26 -1.71
N LEU A 34 34.72 -7.23 -2.39
CA LEU A 34 33.65 -6.33 -1.94
C LEU A 34 32.39 -7.04 -1.38
N TYR A 35 32.15 -8.28 -1.77
CA TYR A 35 31.02 -9.07 -1.28
C TYR A 35 31.14 -9.54 0.17
N TYR A 36 32.30 -9.44 0.81
CA TYR A 36 32.43 -9.71 2.24
C TYR A 36 31.85 -8.59 3.12
N PHE A 37 31.71 -7.36 2.58
CA PHE A 37 31.03 -6.26 3.27
C PHE A 37 29.50 -6.35 3.19
N VAL A 38 28.95 -7.20 2.34
CA VAL A 38 27.52 -7.39 2.16
C VAL A 38 27.17 -8.84 2.51
N LYS A 39 26.88 -9.11 3.76
CA LYS A 39 26.32 -10.38 4.21
C LYS A 39 24.83 -10.21 4.45
N ASP A 40 24.02 -11.20 4.06
CA ASP A 40 22.58 -11.21 4.26
C ASP A 40 21.87 -9.96 3.69
N ARG A 41 22.39 -9.42 2.57
CA ARG A 41 21.89 -8.20 1.89
C ARG A 41 21.94 -6.95 2.78
N LYS A 42 22.82 -6.92 3.75
CA LYS A 42 23.10 -5.79 4.63
C LYS A 42 24.53 -5.33 4.47
N LEU A 43 24.73 -4.02 4.40
CA LEU A 43 26.00 -3.39 4.59
C LEU A 43 26.14 -3.13 6.09
N TYR A 44 27.06 -3.82 6.74
CA TYR A 44 27.32 -3.62 8.16
C TYR A 44 28.18 -2.38 8.39
N LEU A 45 27.80 -1.60 9.39
CA LEU A 45 28.45 -0.33 9.75
C LEU A 45 29.40 -0.49 10.95
N ASN A 46 29.37 -1.65 11.62
CA ASN A 46 30.23 -1.99 12.75
C ASN A 46 30.56 -3.49 12.72
N GLU A 47 31.62 -3.88 13.45
CA GLU A 47 32.16 -5.24 13.46
C GLU A 47 31.21 -6.28 14.08
N ASP A 48 30.44 -5.91 15.09
CA ASP A 48 29.49 -6.80 15.76
C ASP A 48 28.18 -7.00 14.97
N GLY A 49 28.01 -6.32 13.82
CA GLY A 49 26.88 -6.48 12.92
C GLY A 49 25.55 -5.93 13.45
N THR A 50 25.56 -5.17 14.54
CA THR A 50 24.34 -4.58 15.11
C THR A 50 23.85 -3.38 14.32
N ASN A 51 24.79 -2.60 13.74
CA ASN A 51 24.48 -1.44 12.91
C ASN A 51 24.62 -1.83 11.44
N TYR A 52 23.60 -1.53 10.65
CA TYR A 52 23.57 -1.93 9.24
C TYR A 52 22.68 -1.02 8.41
N VAL A 53 22.92 -1.03 7.11
CA VAL A 53 22.02 -0.51 6.09
C VAL A 53 21.62 -1.65 5.16
N LYS A 54 20.34 -1.78 4.84
CA LYS A 54 19.79 -2.77 3.93
C LYS A 54 19.20 -2.08 2.71
N PHE A 55 19.46 -2.65 1.53
CA PHE A 55 18.88 -2.26 0.26
C PHE A 55 17.89 -3.33 -0.20
N THR A 56 16.72 -2.91 -0.68
CA THR A 56 15.74 -3.80 -1.31
C THR A 56 15.16 -3.17 -2.58
N PHE A 57 14.65 -4.03 -3.45
CA PHE A 57 14.08 -3.66 -4.72
C PHE A 57 12.82 -4.46 -5.00
N LEU A 58 11.83 -3.83 -5.62
CA LEU A 58 10.62 -4.48 -6.11
C LEU A 58 10.19 -3.86 -7.44
N THR A 59 9.85 -4.70 -8.40
CA THR A 59 9.07 -4.31 -9.57
C THR A 59 7.90 -5.26 -9.79
N GLN A 60 6.75 -4.69 -10.17
CA GLN A 60 5.53 -5.41 -10.55
C GLN A 60 5.04 -4.83 -11.87
N ALA A 61 5.16 -5.59 -12.94
CA ALA A 61 4.65 -5.24 -14.26
C ALA A 61 3.36 -6.00 -14.55
N TRP A 62 2.36 -5.30 -15.09
CA TRP A 62 1.07 -5.85 -15.47
C TRP A 62 0.90 -5.86 -16.98
N LEU A 63 0.32 -6.94 -17.49
CA LEU A 63 -0.39 -7.03 -18.76
C LEU A 63 -1.85 -7.27 -18.41
N ARG A 64 -2.76 -6.39 -18.86
CA ARG A 64 -4.17 -6.50 -18.55
C ARG A 64 -5.00 -6.40 -19.81
N ALA A 65 -6.02 -7.26 -19.91
CA ALA A 65 -7.15 -7.14 -20.84
C ALA A 65 -8.41 -6.89 -20.01
N ALA A 66 -9.19 -5.84 -20.33
CA ALA A 66 -10.34 -5.44 -19.54
C ALA A 66 -11.48 -4.91 -20.41
N ASP A 67 -12.71 -5.23 -19.98
CA ASP A 67 -13.90 -4.51 -20.41
C ASP A 67 -13.98 -3.21 -19.61
N TYR A 68 -14.36 -2.11 -20.28
CA TYR A 68 -14.47 -0.80 -19.66
C TYR A 68 -15.91 -0.45 -19.32
N ASN A 69 -16.07 0.42 -18.34
CA ASN A 69 -17.37 0.96 -17.98
C ASN A 69 -17.99 1.73 -19.16
N PRO A 70 -19.33 1.79 -19.29
CA PRO A 70 -20.01 2.56 -20.33
C PRO A 70 -19.56 4.03 -20.32
N GLY A 71 -19.44 4.62 -21.50
CA GLY A 71 -18.99 6.01 -21.67
C GLY A 71 -17.50 6.24 -21.49
N THR A 72 -16.69 5.21 -21.24
CA THR A 72 -15.25 5.34 -21.08
C THR A 72 -14.60 5.98 -22.29
N THR A 73 -13.68 6.92 -22.02
CA THR A 73 -12.80 7.50 -23.04
C THR A 73 -11.32 7.39 -22.62
N ILE A 74 -10.46 7.23 -23.64
CA ILE A 74 -9.01 7.34 -23.51
C ILE A 74 -8.57 8.48 -24.42
N ASN A 75 -8.06 9.57 -23.82
CA ASN A 75 -7.69 10.80 -24.53
C ASN A 75 -8.85 11.34 -25.39
N GLY A 76 -10.08 11.31 -24.84
CA GLY A 76 -11.30 11.76 -25.51
C GLY A 76 -11.92 10.76 -26.51
N ILE A 77 -11.25 9.65 -26.83
CA ILE A 77 -11.74 8.63 -27.78
C ILE A 77 -12.49 7.56 -27.00
N ALA A 78 -13.73 7.28 -27.42
CA ALA A 78 -14.59 6.25 -26.82
C ALA A 78 -13.97 4.86 -26.94
N LYS A 79 -14.00 4.11 -25.83
CA LYS A 79 -13.52 2.72 -25.76
C LYS A 79 -14.41 1.89 -24.84
N SER A 80 -14.76 0.66 -25.28
CA SER A 80 -15.54 -0.30 -24.50
C SER A 80 -14.68 -1.40 -23.87
N SER A 81 -13.46 -1.59 -24.36
CA SER A 81 -12.49 -2.57 -23.85
C SER A 81 -11.08 -2.22 -24.32
N GLY A 82 -10.09 -2.89 -23.75
CA GLY A 82 -8.69 -2.70 -24.20
C GLY A 82 -7.70 -3.61 -23.49
N THR A 83 -6.49 -3.60 -24.07
CA THR A 83 -5.32 -4.25 -23.45
C THR A 83 -4.29 -3.17 -23.15
N ASP A 84 -3.72 -3.20 -21.95
CA ASP A 84 -2.67 -2.28 -21.55
C ASP A 84 -1.53 -2.99 -20.83
N ILE A 85 -0.36 -2.39 -20.90
CA ILE A 85 0.84 -2.79 -20.16
C ILE A 85 1.24 -1.63 -19.26
N GLY A 86 1.60 -1.93 -18.01
CA GLY A 86 2.05 -0.89 -17.09
C GLY A 86 2.91 -1.43 -15.96
N ILE A 87 3.57 -0.52 -15.27
CA ILE A 87 4.29 -0.79 -14.03
C ILE A 87 3.35 -0.47 -12.88
N ARG A 88 2.84 -1.51 -12.21
CA ARG A 88 1.95 -1.32 -11.05
C ARG A 88 2.70 -0.73 -9.88
N ARG A 89 3.92 -1.24 -9.60
CA ARG A 89 4.84 -0.71 -8.57
C ARG A 89 6.29 -0.90 -8.98
N TYR A 90 7.06 0.14 -8.70
CA TYR A 90 8.51 0.11 -8.70
C TYR A 90 8.98 0.68 -7.36
N ARG A 91 9.83 -0.03 -6.62
CA ARG A 91 10.29 0.36 -5.29
C ARG A 91 11.78 0.14 -5.13
N VAL A 92 12.42 1.12 -4.55
CA VAL A 92 13.77 1.03 -3.99
C VAL A 92 13.68 1.45 -2.54
N GLN A 93 14.18 0.62 -1.64
CA GLN A 93 14.18 0.90 -0.21
C GLN A 93 15.60 0.90 0.31
N LEU A 94 15.89 1.84 1.16
CA LEU A 94 17.12 1.96 1.92
C LEU A 94 16.76 2.17 3.38
N TYR A 95 17.12 1.24 4.24
CA TYR A 95 16.79 1.33 5.66
C TYR A 95 17.82 0.59 6.52
N GLY A 96 17.89 0.95 7.79
CA GLY A 96 18.80 0.26 8.68
C GLY A 96 18.82 0.77 10.10
N GLN A 97 19.44 -0.02 10.94
CA GLN A 97 19.80 0.34 12.31
C GLN A 97 21.11 1.11 12.28
N LEU A 98 21.06 2.42 12.52
CA LEU A 98 22.23 3.30 12.43
C LEU A 98 23.04 3.33 13.72
N THR A 99 22.36 3.19 14.86
CA THR A 99 22.95 3.02 16.18
C THR A 99 22.14 1.99 16.97
N ASP A 100 22.51 1.70 18.19
CA ASP A 100 21.78 0.79 19.09
C ASP A 100 20.27 1.12 19.22
N ARG A 101 19.87 2.41 19.03
CA ARG A 101 18.50 2.87 19.22
C ARG A 101 17.91 3.64 18.04
N VAL A 102 18.73 4.07 17.06
CA VAL A 102 18.27 4.88 15.94
C VAL A 102 18.08 4.01 14.71
N PHE A 103 16.87 3.99 14.19
CA PHE A 103 16.51 3.36 12.92
C PHE A 103 16.10 4.44 11.92
N ALA A 104 16.48 4.28 10.66
CA ALA A 104 16.07 5.14 9.56
C ALA A 104 15.51 4.31 8.41
N TYR A 105 14.50 4.84 7.73
CA TYR A 105 13.87 4.20 6.58
C TYR A 105 13.58 5.22 5.49
N SER A 106 13.94 4.86 4.27
CA SER A 106 13.60 5.63 3.08
C SER A 106 13.16 4.69 1.96
N GLN A 107 12.09 5.06 1.27
CA GLN A 107 11.57 4.34 0.11
C GLN A 107 11.30 5.31 -1.03
N PHE A 108 11.72 4.92 -2.21
CA PHE A 108 11.55 5.68 -3.45
C PHE A 108 10.88 4.81 -4.49
N GLY A 109 10.21 5.41 -5.45
CA GLY A 109 9.67 4.68 -6.57
C GLY A 109 8.53 5.34 -7.29
N GLU A 110 7.73 4.52 -7.95
CA GLU A 110 6.60 4.91 -8.77
C GLU A 110 5.44 3.94 -8.59
N ASN A 111 4.23 4.44 -8.81
CA ASN A 111 3.00 3.64 -8.89
C ASN A 111 2.24 3.94 -10.17
N ASN A 112 1.51 2.94 -10.68
CA ASN A 112 0.47 3.13 -11.69
C ASN A 112 0.95 3.80 -12.99
N PHE A 113 2.17 3.46 -13.42
CA PHE A 113 2.70 3.96 -14.68
C PHE A 113 2.19 3.11 -15.85
N ASN A 114 1.32 3.69 -16.67
CA ASN A 114 0.74 3.08 -17.87
C ASN A 114 0.62 4.10 -19.03
N ASN A 115 -0.12 3.76 -20.07
CA ASN A 115 -0.26 4.54 -21.30
C ASN A 115 -0.88 5.93 -21.13
N ILE A 116 -1.64 6.16 -20.05
CA ILE A 116 -2.26 7.48 -19.74
C ILE A 116 -1.47 8.28 -18.70
N ALA A 117 -0.44 7.68 -18.08
CA ALA A 117 0.44 8.37 -17.16
C ALA A 117 1.32 9.41 -17.88
N GLY A 118 1.92 10.31 -17.11
CA GLY A 118 2.93 11.23 -17.64
C GLY A 118 4.05 10.47 -18.37
N ARG A 119 4.64 11.11 -19.43
CA ARG A 119 5.64 10.45 -20.28
C ARG A 119 6.94 10.05 -19.60
N LYS A 120 7.17 10.50 -18.37
CA LYS A 120 8.37 10.18 -17.60
C LYS A 120 7.95 9.53 -16.31
N LEU A 121 8.59 8.42 -15.94
CA LEU A 121 8.47 7.88 -14.60
C LEU A 121 8.83 8.96 -13.57
N GLY A 122 7.89 9.28 -12.69
CA GLY A 122 8.13 10.14 -11.55
C GLY A 122 8.76 9.31 -10.44
N PHE A 123 10.07 9.44 -10.22
CA PHE A 123 10.73 8.81 -9.08
C PHE A 123 10.57 9.70 -7.85
N PHE A 124 9.62 9.39 -6.98
CA PHE A 124 9.31 10.20 -5.81
C PHE A 124 9.59 9.47 -4.49
N VAL A 125 9.69 10.24 -3.42
CA VAL A 125 9.87 9.72 -2.06
C VAL A 125 8.54 9.17 -1.56
N HIS A 126 8.49 7.86 -1.32
CA HIS A 126 7.34 7.21 -0.69
C HIS A 126 7.39 7.33 0.83
N ASP A 127 8.53 7.03 1.41
CA ASP A 127 8.77 7.07 2.86
C ASP A 127 10.09 7.77 3.16
N ALA A 128 10.12 8.57 4.21
CA ALA A 128 11.31 9.17 4.76
C ALA A 128 11.08 9.48 6.24
N TYR A 129 11.53 8.60 7.14
CA TYR A 129 11.34 8.79 8.56
C TYR A 129 12.52 8.27 9.38
N GLY A 130 12.67 8.82 10.57
CA GLY A 130 13.56 8.34 11.61
C GLY A 130 12.79 7.88 12.83
N GLU A 131 13.34 6.93 13.54
CA GLU A 131 12.77 6.31 14.73
C GLU A 131 13.82 6.16 15.83
N TYR A 132 13.42 6.37 17.07
CA TYR A 132 14.22 6.15 18.26
C TYR A 132 13.55 5.14 19.17
N ALA A 133 14.26 4.07 19.52
CA ALA A 133 13.81 3.07 20.49
C ALA A 133 14.02 3.58 21.92
N ILE A 134 12.94 4.04 22.56
CA ILE A 134 12.93 4.38 23.99
C ILE A 134 13.09 3.08 24.79
N ASP A 135 12.34 2.07 24.41
CA ASP A 135 12.54 0.66 24.77
C ASP A 135 12.58 -0.17 23.51
N LYS A 136 13.57 -1.07 23.36
CA LYS A 136 13.83 -1.80 22.13
C LYS A 136 12.70 -2.72 21.68
N THR A 137 11.79 -3.07 22.58
CA THR A 137 10.65 -3.95 22.33
C THR A 137 9.33 -3.24 22.52
N MET A 138 9.18 -2.55 23.65
CA MET A 138 7.89 -2.06 24.09
C MET A 138 7.53 -0.70 23.52
N LEU A 139 8.50 0.18 23.20
CA LEU A 139 8.20 1.56 22.80
C LEU A 139 9.26 2.18 21.93
N SER A 140 8.91 2.45 20.70
CA SER A 140 9.65 3.34 19.80
C SER A 140 8.80 4.53 19.42
N ALA A 141 9.44 5.67 19.21
CA ALA A 141 8.81 6.88 18.68
C ALA A 141 9.53 7.34 17.43
N GLY A 142 8.78 7.82 16.44
CA GLY A 142 9.36 8.27 15.18
C GLY A 142 8.59 9.43 14.56
N ILE A 143 9.22 10.07 13.57
CA ILE A 143 8.68 11.23 12.86
C ILE A 143 9.14 11.21 11.40
N GLY A 144 8.27 11.63 10.50
CA GLY A 144 8.54 11.81 9.08
C GLY A 144 7.38 11.43 8.18
N LEU A 145 7.66 11.24 6.90
CA LEU A 145 6.72 10.70 5.91
C LEU A 145 6.69 9.18 6.05
N SER A 146 5.60 8.62 6.53
CA SER A 146 5.55 7.20 6.87
C SER A 146 4.23 6.53 6.58
N GLY A 147 4.27 5.21 6.39
CA GLY A 147 3.11 4.34 6.28
C GLY A 147 2.65 3.72 7.62
N TRP A 148 3.06 4.25 8.76
CA TRP A 148 2.57 3.81 10.08
C TRP A 148 1.10 4.22 10.29
N SER A 149 0.26 3.91 9.35
CA SER A 149 -1.18 4.16 9.43
C SER A 149 -1.89 2.95 10.04
N GLY A 150 -3.01 3.21 10.68
CA GLY A 150 -3.83 2.16 11.27
C GLY A 150 -5.21 2.14 10.66
N LEU A 151 -5.79 1.02 10.60
CA LEU A 151 -7.19 0.63 10.48
C LEU A 151 -7.23 -0.89 10.53
N THR A 152 -6.46 -1.52 9.65
CA THR A 152 -6.36 -2.98 9.49
C THR A 152 -4.96 -3.36 9.03
N ARG A 153 -4.70 -4.67 8.98
CA ARG A 153 -3.44 -5.25 8.48
C ARG A 153 -3.02 -4.70 7.12
N PHE A 154 -3.94 -4.57 6.17
CA PHE A 154 -3.63 -4.13 4.81
C PHE A 154 -3.85 -2.63 4.57
N SER A 155 -4.00 -1.82 5.65
CA SER A 155 -3.79 -0.38 5.52
C SER A 155 -2.36 -0.05 5.11
N ALA A 156 -1.38 -0.86 5.54
CA ALA A 156 0.02 -0.78 5.12
C ALA A 156 0.54 -2.17 4.72
N PRO A 157 0.26 -2.64 3.49
CA PRO A 157 0.71 -3.95 3.04
C PRO A 157 2.15 -3.94 2.56
N SER A 158 2.88 -5.01 2.84
CA SER A 158 4.15 -5.31 2.18
C SER A 158 3.89 -5.76 0.75
N ALA A 159 4.02 -4.84 -0.21
CA ALA A 159 3.58 -5.01 -1.60
C ALA A 159 4.13 -6.28 -2.27
N GLY A 160 5.37 -6.66 -1.98
CA GLY A 160 6.01 -7.86 -2.57
C GLY A 160 5.48 -9.18 -2.03
N SER A 161 4.81 -9.19 -0.87
CA SER A 161 4.29 -10.40 -0.22
C SER A 161 2.78 -10.60 -0.34
N ILE A 162 2.06 -9.75 -1.08
CA ILE A 162 0.61 -9.85 -1.28
C ILE A 162 0.28 -11.17 -2.00
N MET A 163 -0.81 -11.81 -1.57
CA MET A 163 -1.31 -13.05 -2.16
C MET A 163 -2.17 -12.77 -3.40
N ALA A 164 -3.18 -11.92 -3.28
CA ALA A 164 -4.01 -11.47 -4.40
C ALA A 164 -3.20 -10.61 -5.38
N ILE A 165 -3.75 -10.32 -6.55
CA ILE A 165 -3.07 -9.48 -7.55
C ILE A 165 -2.75 -8.08 -7.00
N ASP A 166 -3.58 -7.58 -6.10
CA ASP A 166 -3.36 -6.34 -5.37
C ASP A 166 -3.86 -6.44 -3.92
N ALA A 167 -3.45 -5.51 -3.06
CA ALA A 167 -4.02 -5.36 -1.74
C ALA A 167 -5.45 -4.81 -1.83
N PRO A 168 -6.31 -5.02 -0.81
CA PRO A 168 -7.63 -4.39 -0.73
C PRO A 168 -7.47 -2.88 -0.55
N LEU A 169 -7.44 -2.12 -1.64
CA LEU A 169 -7.13 -0.69 -1.67
C LEU A 169 -8.08 0.15 -0.81
N TYR A 170 -9.33 -0.29 -0.60
CA TYR A 170 -10.28 0.40 0.25
C TYR A 170 -9.81 0.54 1.70
N GLN A 171 -8.88 -0.31 2.17
CA GLN A 171 -8.27 -0.20 3.50
C GLN A 171 -7.22 0.94 3.59
N GLN A 172 -6.83 1.50 2.46
CA GLN A 172 -6.03 2.72 2.35
C GLN A 172 -6.95 3.91 2.10
N THR A 173 -7.79 4.22 3.06
CA THR A 173 -9.02 4.96 2.92
C THR A 173 -8.87 6.40 2.41
N THR A 174 -7.76 7.06 2.75
CA THR A 174 -7.44 8.42 2.29
C THR A 174 -6.47 8.44 1.10
N ASN A 175 -6.23 7.25 0.51
CA ASN A 175 -5.28 7.05 -0.58
C ASN A 175 -5.49 8.04 -1.73
N ASP A 176 -4.44 8.84 -2.01
CA ASP A 176 -4.42 9.90 -3.02
C ASP A 176 -5.53 10.96 -2.91
N ALA A 177 -6.20 11.05 -1.76
CA ALA A 177 -7.10 12.15 -1.44
C ALA A 177 -6.41 13.16 -0.52
N THR A 178 -5.97 12.73 0.65
CA THR A 178 -5.28 13.56 1.65
C THR A 178 -3.99 12.93 2.14
N ASP A 179 -3.48 11.95 1.42
CA ASP A 179 -2.18 11.32 1.65
C ASP A 179 -1.49 10.96 0.32
N GLN A 180 -0.28 10.45 0.39
CA GLN A 180 0.49 9.96 -0.74
C GLN A 180 0.60 8.44 -0.68
N PHE A 181 -0.33 7.73 -1.34
CA PHE A 181 -0.36 6.26 -1.34
C PHE A 181 -0.23 5.68 0.07
N LEU A 182 -1.15 6.07 1.00
CA LEU A 182 -1.20 5.74 2.43
C LEU A 182 -0.17 6.47 3.33
N ARG A 183 0.85 7.13 2.77
CA ARG A 183 1.89 7.79 3.57
C ARG A 183 1.48 9.20 3.95
N LYS A 184 1.73 9.54 5.21
CA LYS A 184 1.42 10.85 5.79
C LYS A 184 2.63 11.40 6.53
N LEU A 185 2.76 12.71 6.53
CA LEU A 185 3.66 13.39 7.46
C LEU A 185 3.10 13.21 8.87
N SER A 186 3.86 12.58 9.76
CA SER A 186 3.33 12.11 11.03
C SER A 186 4.38 11.98 12.12
N VAL A 187 3.89 12.01 13.35
CA VAL A 187 4.57 11.47 14.52
C VAL A 187 3.86 10.17 14.89
N PHE A 188 4.62 9.14 15.24
CA PHE A 188 4.07 7.84 15.59
C PHE A 188 4.78 7.22 16.79
N ILE A 189 4.07 6.34 17.47
CA ILE A 189 4.63 5.40 18.43
C ILE A 189 4.20 3.99 18.06
N LYS A 190 5.09 3.04 18.35
CA LYS A 190 4.85 1.62 18.12
C LYS A 190 5.58 0.77 19.14
N GLY A 191 5.17 -0.48 19.28
CA GLY A 191 5.86 -1.42 20.15
C GLY A 191 5.10 -2.72 20.30
N LYS A 192 5.64 -3.57 21.17
CA LYS A 192 5.01 -4.82 21.58
C LYS A 192 4.99 -4.93 23.09
N ILE A 193 3.83 -5.25 23.63
CA ILE A 193 3.63 -5.58 25.03
C ILE A 193 3.20 -7.04 25.10
N GLY A 194 4.15 -7.94 25.36
CA GLY A 194 3.92 -9.37 25.25
C GLY A 194 3.55 -9.78 23.82
N LYS A 195 2.31 -10.22 23.61
CA LYS A 195 1.76 -10.62 22.30
C LYS A 195 0.96 -9.53 21.61
N LEU A 196 0.77 -8.37 22.24
CA LEU A 196 0.08 -7.23 21.66
C LEU A 196 1.09 -6.36 20.89
N ASP A 197 0.93 -6.24 19.57
CA ASP A 197 1.58 -5.25 18.72
C ASP A 197 0.67 -4.03 18.61
N TYR A 198 1.21 -2.83 18.79
CA TYR A 198 0.43 -1.61 18.69
C TYR A 198 1.14 -0.54 17.88
N ARG A 199 0.35 0.29 17.21
CA ARG A 199 0.79 1.43 16.39
C ARG A 199 -0.20 2.57 16.60
N LEU A 200 0.29 3.74 16.94
CA LEU A 200 -0.49 4.97 17.06
C LEU A 200 0.20 6.07 16.28
N GLN A 201 -0.55 6.82 15.52
CA GLN A 201 -0.06 7.88 14.66
C GLN A 201 -0.92 9.13 14.78
N MET A 202 -0.27 10.28 14.89
CA MET A 202 -0.85 11.60 14.65
C MET A 202 -0.27 12.14 13.35
N ALA A 203 -1.11 12.35 12.34
CA ALA A 203 -0.69 12.73 11.01
C ALA A 203 -1.26 14.07 10.59
N GLN A 204 -0.47 14.82 9.81
CA GLN A 204 -0.91 16.00 9.08
C GLN A 204 -1.47 15.54 7.73
N PRO A 205 -2.79 15.63 7.47
CA PRO A 205 -3.32 15.35 6.15
C PRO A 205 -2.74 16.32 5.11
N MET A 206 -2.49 15.82 3.90
CA MET A 206 -2.06 16.64 2.78
C MET A 206 -3.25 17.41 2.21
N ALA A 207 -2.98 18.53 1.54
CA ALA A 207 -3.99 19.26 0.78
C ALA A 207 -4.56 18.36 -0.32
N ILE A 208 -5.86 18.51 -0.60
CA ILE A 208 -6.53 17.73 -1.65
C ILE A 208 -5.85 18.03 -2.98
N GLN A 209 -5.33 17.01 -3.63
CA GLN A 209 -4.71 17.15 -4.94
C GLN A 209 -5.79 17.29 -6.01
N GLN A 210 -5.71 18.38 -6.78
CA GLN A 210 -6.47 18.55 -8.01
C GLN A 210 -5.51 18.53 -9.20
N SER A 211 -5.92 17.87 -10.27
CA SER A 211 -5.08 17.64 -11.45
C SER A 211 -4.67 18.89 -12.25
N ALA A 212 -5.18 20.08 -11.90
CA ALA A 212 -4.95 21.34 -12.62
C ALA A 212 -4.65 22.55 -11.72
N GLY A 213 -4.03 22.33 -10.58
CA GLY A 213 -3.79 23.38 -9.59
C GLY A 213 -4.93 23.51 -8.58
N TRP A 214 -4.63 24.13 -7.45
CA TRP A 214 -5.59 24.27 -6.35
C TRP A 214 -6.61 25.36 -6.72
N THR A 215 -7.84 24.98 -7.01
CA THR A 215 -8.98 25.88 -7.03
C THR A 215 -9.81 25.59 -5.79
N ALA A 216 -10.01 26.61 -4.97
CA ALA A 216 -10.94 26.54 -3.86
C ALA A 216 -12.26 25.97 -4.35
N ALA A 217 -12.75 24.96 -3.72
CA ALA A 217 -14.04 24.27 -3.76
C ALA A 217 -15.10 24.83 -4.73
N ASN A 218 -14.84 24.80 -6.03
CA ASN A 218 -15.79 25.27 -7.03
C ASN A 218 -17.02 24.37 -7.19
N SER A 219 -17.12 23.28 -6.41
CA SER A 219 -18.22 22.34 -6.51
C SER A 219 -18.48 21.58 -5.22
N ILE A 220 -18.71 22.31 -4.10
CA ILE A 220 -19.28 21.65 -2.93
C ILE A 220 -20.67 21.16 -3.34
N SER A 221 -20.91 19.87 -3.13
CA SER A 221 -22.17 19.23 -3.47
C SER A 221 -23.00 18.90 -2.22
N MET A 222 -24.21 18.40 -2.44
CA MET A 222 -25.06 17.86 -1.37
C MET A 222 -24.48 16.58 -0.75
N ASN A 223 -23.56 15.91 -1.46
CA ASN A 223 -22.82 14.76 -0.95
C ASN A 223 -21.50 15.20 -0.35
N SER A 224 -21.11 14.57 0.74
CA SER A 224 -19.85 14.86 1.42
C SER A 224 -18.64 14.62 0.51
N GLN A 225 -17.64 15.46 0.68
CA GLN A 225 -16.32 15.36 0.05
C GLN A 225 -15.27 15.85 1.05
N PHE A 226 -13.99 15.55 0.82
CA PHE A 226 -12.93 16.08 1.66
C PHE A 226 -12.95 17.61 1.67
N SER A 227 -12.83 18.19 2.85
CA SER A 227 -12.84 19.64 3.04
C SER A 227 -11.56 20.26 2.46
N ALA A 228 -11.71 21.38 1.73
CA ALA A 228 -10.59 22.19 1.26
C ALA A 228 -10.07 23.16 2.34
N ASN A 229 -10.72 23.25 3.50
CA ASN A 229 -10.22 24.02 4.63
C ASN A 229 -8.88 23.45 5.14
N PRO A 230 -8.04 24.26 5.81
CA PRO A 230 -6.85 23.75 6.48
C PRO A 230 -7.20 22.57 7.39
N PRO A 231 -6.56 21.39 7.20
CA PRO A 231 -7.00 20.17 7.87
C PRO A 231 -6.61 20.14 9.35
N ASN A 232 -7.50 19.60 10.17
CA ASN A 232 -7.16 19.16 11.52
C ASN A 232 -6.29 17.90 11.46
N MET A 233 -5.50 17.66 12.52
CA MET A 233 -4.70 16.45 12.64
C MET A 233 -5.59 15.20 12.59
N GLN A 234 -5.10 14.17 11.89
CA GLN A 234 -5.72 12.86 11.83
C GLN A 234 -5.04 11.92 12.83
N TRP A 235 -5.85 11.20 13.58
CA TRP A 235 -5.41 10.18 14.50
C TRP A 235 -5.69 8.79 13.95
N ASN A 236 -4.70 7.91 14.04
CA ASN A 236 -4.80 6.52 13.59
C ASN A 236 -4.31 5.60 14.70
N GLY A 237 -4.89 4.42 14.80
CA GLY A 237 -4.40 3.37 15.67
C GLY A 237 -4.73 2.00 15.13
N TYR A 238 -3.79 1.07 15.25
CA TYR A 238 -3.98 -0.34 14.96
C TYR A 238 -3.33 -1.18 16.04
N PHE A 239 -4.10 -2.12 16.58
CA PHE A 239 -3.74 -3.03 17.66
C PHE A 239 -3.93 -4.45 17.19
N MET A 240 -2.92 -5.29 17.32
CA MET A 240 -2.94 -6.66 16.81
C MET A 240 -2.45 -7.63 17.90
N TYR A 241 -3.29 -8.56 18.31
CA TYR A 241 -2.90 -9.62 19.23
C TYR A 241 -2.43 -10.85 18.47
N GLN A 242 -1.20 -11.32 18.77
CA GLN A 242 -0.47 -12.36 18.04
C GLN A 242 -0.48 -13.66 18.83
N PHE A 243 -1.36 -14.60 18.47
CA PHE A 243 -1.59 -15.84 19.22
C PHE A 243 -0.48 -16.88 19.05
N LYS A 244 0.16 -16.90 17.86
CA LYS A 244 1.20 -17.86 17.46
C LYS A 244 2.54 -17.14 17.26
N ASP A 245 3.24 -17.39 16.16
CA ASP A 245 4.51 -16.76 15.86
C ASP A 245 4.34 -15.25 15.73
N GLN A 246 5.17 -14.51 16.44
CA GLN A 246 5.13 -13.05 16.36
C GLN A 246 5.74 -12.53 15.05
N GLU A 247 5.10 -11.54 14.48
CA GLU A 247 5.57 -10.85 13.28
C GLU A 247 6.51 -9.70 13.65
N TYR A 248 7.41 -9.33 12.74
CA TYR A 248 8.27 -8.16 12.91
C TYR A 248 7.45 -6.87 12.72
N ASN A 249 7.76 -5.85 13.52
CA ASN A 249 7.23 -4.50 13.37
C ASN A 249 8.34 -3.45 13.15
N LEU A 250 9.43 -3.85 12.47
CA LEU A 250 10.55 -2.96 12.16
C LEU A 250 10.14 -1.88 11.14
N THR A 251 9.31 -2.25 10.17
CA THR A 251 8.74 -1.35 9.16
C THR A 251 7.21 -1.35 9.28
N PRO A 252 6.51 -0.32 8.75
CA PRO A 252 5.04 -0.25 8.84
C PRO A 252 4.30 -1.37 8.09
N TYR A 253 4.99 -2.06 7.18
CA TYR A 253 4.39 -2.92 6.17
C TYR A 253 4.16 -4.34 6.68
N ASN A 254 2.89 -4.75 6.75
CA ASN A 254 2.50 -6.08 7.17
C ASN A 254 2.64 -7.09 6.02
N THR A 255 3.15 -8.28 6.32
CA THR A 255 3.31 -9.36 5.34
C THR A 255 1.97 -9.89 4.87
N GLY A 256 1.80 -10.05 3.55
CA GLY A 256 0.57 -10.57 2.93
C GLY A 256 0.40 -12.07 3.10
N THR A 257 1.46 -12.85 2.84
CA THR A 257 1.55 -14.28 3.14
C THR A 257 3.00 -14.68 3.44
N TYR A 258 3.18 -15.59 4.36
CA TYR A 258 4.49 -16.17 4.71
C TYR A 258 4.85 -17.39 3.87
N LEU A 259 3.95 -17.84 2.99
CA LEU A 259 4.12 -19.04 2.15
C LEU A 259 4.46 -20.31 2.97
N GLY A 260 3.99 -20.38 4.23
CA GLY A 260 4.26 -21.47 5.15
C GLY A 260 5.54 -21.34 5.98
N ALA A 261 6.32 -20.25 5.83
CA ALA A 261 7.54 -20.05 6.61
C ALA A 261 7.29 -19.71 8.09
N LYS A 262 6.06 -19.34 8.45
CA LYS A 262 5.61 -19.04 9.82
C LYS A 262 4.25 -19.64 10.07
N LYS A 263 3.90 -19.79 11.35
CA LYS A 263 2.56 -20.15 11.79
C LYS A 263 1.97 -18.95 12.53
N VAL A 264 1.23 -18.11 11.81
CA VAL A 264 0.68 -16.86 12.33
C VAL A 264 -0.82 -17.01 12.54
N PHE A 265 -1.32 -16.46 13.64
CA PHE A 265 -2.73 -16.26 13.92
C PHE A 265 -2.88 -14.96 14.70
N ASN A 266 -3.54 -13.97 14.08
CA ASN A 266 -3.69 -12.65 14.65
C ASN A 266 -5.14 -12.18 14.57
N ILE A 267 -5.55 -11.40 15.57
CA ILE A 267 -6.79 -10.62 15.56
C ILE A 267 -6.38 -9.17 15.77
N GLY A 268 -6.89 -8.28 14.91
CA GLY A 268 -6.60 -6.87 14.95
C GLY A 268 -7.83 -6.00 15.05
N ALA A 269 -7.65 -4.79 15.55
CA ALA A 269 -8.64 -3.73 15.55
C ALA A 269 -7.97 -2.38 15.34
N GLY A 270 -8.62 -1.48 14.62
CA GLY A 270 -8.05 -0.17 14.35
C GLY A 270 -9.10 0.91 14.18
N PHE A 271 -8.63 2.14 14.19
CA PHE A 271 -9.45 3.33 14.01
C PHE A 271 -8.73 4.42 13.22
N ILE A 272 -9.51 5.28 12.59
CA ILE A 272 -9.08 6.58 12.05
C ILE A 272 -10.08 7.62 12.49
N TYR A 273 -9.59 8.76 12.97
CA TYR A 273 -10.40 9.92 13.34
C TYR A 273 -9.76 11.22 12.87
N GLN A 274 -10.55 12.06 12.22
CA GLN A 274 -10.14 13.43 11.88
C GLN A 274 -11.32 14.38 12.02
N LYS A 275 -11.14 15.42 12.82
CA LYS A 275 -12.17 16.44 13.04
C LYS A 275 -12.33 17.30 11.78
N ASP A 276 -13.58 17.63 11.41
CA ASP A 276 -13.96 18.51 10.29
C ASP A 276 -13.25 18.15 8.96
N ALA A 277 -13.01 16.86 8.74
CA ALA A 277 -12.30 16.37 7.55
C ALA A 277 -13.12 16.50 6.27
N MET A 278 -14.43 16.51 6.41
CA MET A 278 -15.40 16.46 5.32
C MET A 278 -16.30 17.68 5.35
N TRP A 279 -16.85 18.05 4.20
CA TRP A 279 -17.88 19.06 4.08
C TRP A 279 -18.89 18.74 2.97
N ARG A 280 -20.06 19.35 3.05
CA ARG A 280 -21.12 19.31 2.06
C ARG A 280 -21.99 20.55 2.13
N LEU A 281 -22.81 20.81 1.11
CA LEU A 281 -23.90 21.79 1.25
C LEU A 281 -24.99 21.26 2.19
N ASN A 282 -25.65 22.19 2.86
CA ASN A 282 -26.90 21.90 3.59
C ASN A 282 -28.02 21.57 2.58
N GLU A 283 -29.18 21.11 3.08
CA GLU A 283 -30.30 20.68 2.23
C GLU A 283 -30.90 21.82 1.37
N THR A 284 -30.65 23.08 1.72
CA THR A 284 -31.11 24.26 0.97
C THR A 284 -30.03 24.82 0.04
N ALA A 285 -28.85 24.21 0.01
CA ALA A 285 -27.66 24.65 -0.75
C ALA A 285 -27.23 26.10 -0.45
N THR A 286 -27.53 26.61 0.75
CA THR A 286 -27.24 27.99 1.17
C THR A 286 -26.03 28.09 2.09
N ASP A 287 -25.62 26.97 2.72
CA ASP A 287 -24.54 26.95 3.70
C ASP A 287 -23.75 25.62 3.63
N THR A 288 -22.57 25.62 4.22
CA THR A 288 -21.68 24.47 4.27
C THR A 288 -21.72 23.80 5.64
N ILE A 289 -21.92 22.49 5.65
CA ILE A 289 -21.89 21.65 6.85
C ILE A 289 -20.59 20.87 6.86
N SER A 290 -19.80 21.00 7.93
CA SER A 290 -18.62 20.15 8.19
C SER A 290 -19.01 18.88 8.93
N SER A 291 -18.27 17.79 8.69
CA SER A 291 -18.39 16.53 9.44
C SER A 291 -17.02 15.89 9.67
N ASN A 292 -16.95 15.05 10.69
CA ASN A 292 -15.72 14.33 11.01
C ASN A 292 -15.56 13.12 10.06
N LEU A 293 -14.32 12.71 9.87
CA LEU A 293 -14.01 11.38 9.35
C LEU A 293 -13.85 10.43 10.52
N VAL A 294 -14.63 9.36 10.55
CA VAL A 294 -14.56 8.31 11.55
C VAL A 294 -14.52 6.95 10.87
N GLN A 295 -13.56 6.12 11.25
CA GLN A 295 -13.47 4.75 10.76
C GLN A 295 -13.11 3.81 11.90
N LEU A 296 -13.75 2.66 11.93
CA LEU A 296 -13.49 1.56 12.83
C LEU A 296 -13.38 0.27 12.05
N ALA A 297 -12.43 -0.57 12.41
CA ALA A 297 -12.25 -1.87 11.74
C ALA A 297 -11.79 -2.95 12.70
N GLY A 298 -12.14 -4.18 12.36
CA GLY A 298 -11.58 -5.40 12.93
C GLY A 298 -11.10 -6.33 11.82
N ASP A 299 -10.04 -7.09 12.10
CA ASP A 299 -9.52 -8.07 11.17
C ASP A 299 -9.02 -9.35 11.84
N ILE A 300 -8.92 -10.40 11.05
CA ILE A 300 -8.37 -11.70 11.42
C ILE A 300 -7.43 -12.20 10.32
N TYR A 301 -6.28 -12.70 10.72
CA TYR A 301 -5.28 -13.24 9.81
C TYR A 301 -4.76 -14.59 10.30
N TYR A 302 -4.76 -15.56 9.39
CA TYR A 302 -4.18 -16.87 9.61
C TYR A 302 -3.28 -17.26 8.44
N ASP A 303 -2.03 -17.64 8.72
CA ASP A 303 -1.07 -18.14 7.72
C ASP A 303 -0.24 -19.24 8.37
N ALA A 304 -0.25 -20.44 7.78
CA ALA A 304 0.44 -21.57 8.38
C ALA A 304 0.83 -22.64 7.36
N PRO A 305 1.96 -23.36 7.59
CA PRO A 305 2.27 -24.56 6.83
C PRO A 305 1.25 -25.66 7.11
N ILE A 306 1.00 -26.50 6.11
CA ILE A 306 0.16 -27.70 6.19
C ILE A 306 1.00 -28.89 5.77
N GLY A 307 1.06 -29.90 6.64
CA GLY A 307 1.86 -31.09 6.37
C GLY A 307 3.37 -30.82 6.35
N SER A 308 4.12 -31.74 5.76
CA SER A 308 5.59 -31.74 5.77
C SER A 308 6.24 -31.39 4.43
N LYS A 309 5.43 -31.20 3.36
CA LYS A 309 5.94 -30.99 1.99
C LYS A 309 5.93 -29.54 1.53
N GLY A 310 5.80 -28.59 2.47
CA GLY A 310 5.82 -27.16 2.16
C GLY A 310 4.49 -26.57 1.71
N SER A 311 3.38 -27.31 1.74
CA SER A 311 2.04 -26.74 1.52
C SER A 311 1.68 -25.76 2.62
N ALA A 312 0.87 -24.74 2.30
CA ALA A 312 0.46 -23.71 3.24
C ALA A 312 -0.94 -23.17 2.92
N VAL A 313 -1.60 -22.65 3.95
CA VAL A 313 -2.85 -21.90 3.81
C VAL A 313 -2.66 -20.47 4.31
N SER A 314 -3.26 -19.51 3.62
CA SER A 314 -3.30 -18.12 4.03
C SER A 314 -4.74 -17.61 3.94
N LEU A 315 -5.25 -17.09 5.06
CA LEU A 315 -6.63 -16.60 5.20
C LEU A 315 -6.58 -15.20 5.81
N TYR A 316 -7.40 -14.30 5.30
CA TYR A 316 -7.60 -12.98 5.88
C TYR A 316 -9.07 -12.57 5.75
N GLY A 317 -9.58 -11.95 6.80
CA GLY A 317 -10.91 -11.35 6.80
C GLY A 317 -10.90 -10.03 7.55
N SER A 318 -11.71 -9.08 7.13
CA SER A 318 -11.89 -7.80 7.82
C SER A 318 -13.29 -7.24 7.63
N VAL A 319 -13.74 -6.47 8.62
CA VAL A 319 -14.93 -5.63 8.55
C VAL A 319 -14.52 -4.21 8.91
N THR A 320 -14.92 -3.25 8.07
CA THR A 320 -14.63 -1.84 8.25
C THR A 320 -15.92 -1.05 8.15
N HIS A 321 -16.20 -0.23 9.16
CA HIS A 321 -17.25 0.79 9.09
C HIS A 321 -16.60 2.15 8.91
N SER A 322 -17.10 2.94 7.94
CA SER A 322 -16.53 4.24 7.56
C SER A 322 -17.65 5.29 7.52
N ASP A 323 -17.45 6.39 8.21
CA ASP A 323 -18.26 7.61 8.10
C ASP A 323 -17.39 8.73 7.51
N PHE A 324 -17.62 9.03 6.25
CA PHE A 324 -17.08 10.17 5.52
C PHE A 324 -18.12 11.28 5.36
N GLY A 325 -19.22 11.22 6.14
CA GLY A 325 -20.39 12.09 6.00
C GLY A 325 -21.35 11.61 4.90
N LYS A 326 -22.52 12.28 4.84
CA LYS A 326 -23.68 11.90 4.04
C LYS A 326 -23.32 11.75 2.55
N GLY A 327 -23.61 10.60 1.98
CA GLY A 327 -23.55 10.32 0.55
C GLY A 327 -22.14 10.34 -0.05
N TYR A 328 -21.07 10.28 0.76
CA TYR A 328 -19.71 10.19 0.23
C TYR A 328 -19.52 8.87 -0.51
N LEU A 329 -19.01 8.97 -1.73
CA LEU A 329 -18.61 7.84 -2.54
C LEU A 329 -17.45 8.26 -3.45
N ARG A 330 -16.39 7.46 -3.48
CA ARG A 330 -15.24 7.67 -4.37
C ARG A 330 -14.91 6.40 -5.13
N ASN A 331 -14.86 6.54 -6.43
CA ASN A 331 -14.45 5.45 -7.31
C ASN A 331 -12.93 5.27 -7.30
N GLY A 332 -12.49 4.05 -7.48
CA GLY A 332 -11.08 3.70 -7.63
C GLY A 332 -10.91 2.53 -8.60
N GLY A 333 -9.71 2.43 -9.15
CA GLY A 333 -9.30 1.31 -9.98
C GLY A 333 -7.77 1.27 -10.00
N ALA A 334 -7.18 0.13 -9.65
CA ALA A 334 -5.74 -0.03 -9.67
C ALA A 334 -5.19 0.20 -11.08
N MET A 335 -4.30 1.20 -11.21
CA MET A 335 -3.67 1.55 -12.49
C MET A 335 -4.71 1.67 -13.63
N ASN A 336 -5.80 2.47 -13.40
CA ASN A 336 -6.90 2.61 -14.35
C ASN A 336 -6.37 3.00 -15.74
N PRO A 337 -6.74 2.29 -16.83
CA PRO A 337 -6.23 2.55 -18.17
C PRO A 337 -6.97 3.69 -18.90
N ALA A 338 -7.96 4.32 -18.29
CA ALA A 338 -8.78 5.37 -18.88
C ALA A 338 -8.70 6.66 -18.07
N ASN A 339 -8.83 7.80 -18.77
CA ASN A 339 -8.76 9.15 -18.18
C ASN A 339 -10.02 10.00 -18.41
N GLY A 340 -11.12 9.40 -18.88
CA GLY A 340 -12.38 10.09 -19.05
C GLY A 340 -13.61 9.17 -19.07
N ASN A 341 -14.80 9.79 -18.89
CA ASN A 341 -16.10 9.19 -19.09
C ASN A 341 -17.06 10.24 -19.62
N ASN A 342 -17.74 9.95 -20.74
CA ASN A 342 -18.70 10.83 -21.39
C ASN A 342 -20.16 10.46 -21.09
N ASN A 343 -20.41 9.43 -20.27
CA ASN A 343 -21.75 9.05 -19.86
C ASN A 343 -22.06 9.55 -18.45
N ALA A 344 -22.83 10.63 -18.35
CA ALA A 344 -23.22 11.24 -17.09
C ALA A 344 -24.14 10.36 -16.21
N GLU A 345 -24.74 9.31 -16.77
CA GLU A 345 -25.60 8.39 -16.03
C GLU A 345 -24.79 7.33 -15.25
N ILE A 346 -23.49 7.20 -15.52
CA ILE A 346 -22.62 6.21 -14.87
C ILE A 346 -21.92 6.83 -13.67
N LEU A 347 -22.26 6.34 -12.49
CA LEU A 347 -21.62 6.71 -11.22
C LEU A 347 -20.22 6.14 -11.07
N SER A 348 -19.98 4.94 -11.60
CA SER A 348 -18.71 4.18 -11.41
C SER A 348 -17.50 4.82 -12.08
N GLY A 349 -17.66 5.87 -12.91
CA GLY A 349 -16.57 6.50 -13.65
C GLY A 349 -16.09 5.67 -14.84
N GLY A 350 -14.99 6.09 -15.46
CA GLY A 350 -14.43 5.46 -16.66
C GLY A 350 -13.45 4.32 -16.39
N GLY A 351 -13.16 3.55 -17.43
CA GLY A 351 -12.18 2.48 -17.42
C GLY A 351 -12.57 1.32 -16.52
N THR A 352 -11.69 0.98 -15.59
CA THR A 352 -11.87 -0.11 -14.64
C THR A 352 -12.26 0.37 -13.23
N ALA A 353 -12.70 1.61 -13.10
CA ALA A 353 -13.11 2.16 -11.82
C ALA A 353 -14.44 1.58 -11.34
N PHE A 354 -14.60 1.52 -10.01
CA PHE A 354 -15.83 1.11 -9.33
C PHE A 354 -15.91 1.81 -7.97
N PRO A 355 -17.09 1.87 -7.31
CA PRO A 355 -17.23 2.42 -5.98
C PRO A 355 -16.34 1.67 -4.98
N MET A 356 -15.23 2.27 -4.58
CA MET A 356 -14.23 1.63 -3.72
C MET A 356 -14.26 2.16 -2.30
N TYR A 357 -14.62 3.42 -2.12
CA TYR A 357 -14.64 4.11 -0.82
C TYR A 357 -15.97 4.81 -0.65
N GLY A 358 -16.61 4.66 0.52
CA GLY A 358 -17.90 5.29 0.79
C GLY A 358 -18.19 5.32 2.28
N THR A 359 -19.16 6.14 2.66
CA THR A 359 -19.82 6.00 3.96
C THR A 359 -20.62 4.72 3.96
N GLY A 360 -20.40 3.85 4.94
CA GLY A 360 -21.01 2.53 5.01
C GLY A 360 -20.08 1.46 5.58
N THR A 361 -20.42 0.20 5.34
CA THR A 361 -19.70 -0.96 5.88
C THR A 361 -19.13 -1.82 4.75
N VAL A 362 -17.87 -2.21 4.89
CA VAL A 362 -17.17 -3.09 3.93
C VAL A 362 -16.71 -4.35 4.66
N ALA A 363 -17.07 -5.50 4.14
CA ALA A 363 -16.49 -6.79 4.48
C ALA A 363 -15.52 -7.24 3.38
N TYR A 364 -14.36 -7.74 3.79
CA TYR A 364 -13.37 -8.28 2.85
C TYR A 364 -12.90 -9.63 3.34
N MET A 365 -12.73 -10.56 2.41
CA MET A 365 -12.10 -11.85 2.67
C MET A 365 -11.16 -12.24 1.54
N GLN A 366 -10.10 -12.93 1.88
CA GLN A 366 -9.24 -13.63 0.93
C GLN A 366 -8.78 -14.97 1.50
N ALA A 367 -8.63 -15.95 0.62
CA ALA A 367 -8.13 -17.27 0.95
C ALA A 367 -7.20 -17.78 -0.15
N GLY A 368 -6.12 -18.44 0.22
CA GLY A 368 -5.21 -19.07 -0.71
C GLY A 368 -4.57 -20.31 -0.15
N TYR A 369 -4.25 -21.21 -1.05
CA TYR A 369 -3.60 -22.49 -0.75
C TYR A 369 -2.34 -22.65 -1.59
N LYS A 370 -1.18 -22.65 -0.95
CA LYS A 370 0.08 -23.00 -1.60
C LYS A 370 0.21 -24.52 -1.64
N PHE A 371 0.37 -25.06 -2.83
CA PHE A 371 0.69 -26.48 -3.00
C PHE A 371 2.07 -26.83 -2.46
N GLU A 372 2.39 -28.12 -2.45
CA GLU A 372 3.69 -28.62 -2.03
C GLU A 372 4.84 -27.98 -2.82
N ASP A 373 5.99 -27.89 -2.19
CA ASP A 373 7.18 -27.39 -2.87
C ASP A 373 7.58 -28.32 -4.00
N ASN A 374 8.14 -27.75 -5.07
CA ASN A 374 8.56 -28.48 -6.26
C ASN A 374 7.41 -29.21 -7.00
N LEU A 375 6.19 -28.69 -6.97
CA LEU A 375 5.04 -29.23 -7.69
C LEU A 375 5.27 -29.24 -9.21
N ILE A 376 5.94 -28.19 -9.74
CA ILE A 376 6.31 -28.05 -11.15
C ILE A 376 7.81 -27.77 -11.21
N GLY A 377 8.62 -28.83 -11.33
CA GLY A 377 10.09 -28.70 -11.26
C GLY A 377 10.52 -28.11 -9.91
N SER A 378 11.26 -27.00 -9.91
CA SER A 378 11.66 -26.27 -8.69
C SER A 378 10.65 -25.19 -8.27
N THR A 379 9.44 -25.17 -8.82
CA THR A 379 8.42 -24.14 -8.62
C THR A 379 7.13 -24.72 -8.05
N THR A 380 6.24 -23.85 -7.56
CA THR A 380 4.93 -24.29 -7.06
C THR A 380 3.84 -23.28 -7.37
N LEU A 381 2.59 -23.69 -7.18
CA LEU A 381 1.40 -22.88 -7.43
C LEU A 381 0.72 -22.49 -6.11
N MET A 382 0.08 -21.33 -6.11
CA MET A 382 -0.78 -20.87 -5.02
C MET A 382 -2.04 -20.21 -5.60
N PRO A 383 -3.12 -20.96 -5.87
CA PRO A 383 -4.41 -20.38 -6.17
C PRO A 383 -4.94 -19.55 -4.99
N TYR A 384 -5.74 -18.52 -5.32
CA TYR A 384 -6.41 -17.69 -4.35
C TYR A 384 -7.75 -17.18 -4.83
N VAL A 385 -8.57 -16.75 -3.89
CA VAL A 385 -9.81 -15.99 -4.12
C VAL A 385 -9.85 -14.82 -3.14
N ALA A 386 -10.45 -13.70 -3.58
CA ALA A 386 -10.73 -12.55 -2.75
C ALA A 386 -12.10 -11.94 -3.10
N LEU A 387 -12.78 -11.44 -2.09
CA LEU A 387 -14.08 -10.79 -2.20
C LEU A 387 -14.08 -9.52 -1.37
N GLN A 388 -14.49 -8.41 -1.97
CA GLN A 388 -14.88 -7.18 -1.27
C GLN A 388 -16.39 -7.02 -1.45
N TYR A 389 -17.10 -6.95 -0.34
CA TYR A 389 -18.54 -6.69 -0.28
C TYR A 389 -18.76 -5.42 0.51
N ALA A 390 -19.49 -4.46 -0.04
CA ALA A 390 -19.73 -3.18 0.60
C ALA A 390 -21.21 -2.79 0.51
N ASP A 391 -21.69 -2.24 1.62
CA ASP A 391 -22.98 -1.59 1.72
C ASP A 391 -22.72 -0.10 1.98
N TYR A 392 -22.84 0.70 0.90
CA TYR A 392 -22.56 2.13 0.92
C TYR A 392 -23.85 2.94 0.88
N ASP A 393 -24.02 3.90 1.78
CA ASP A 393 -25.22 4.75 1.94
C ASP A 393 -25.71 5.38 0.63
N ARG A 394 -24.81 5.60 -0.34
CA ARG A 394 -25.14 6.23 -1.62
C ARG A 394 -25.63 5.24 -2.66
N LEU A 395 -25.43 3.96 -2.48
CA LEU A 395 -25.85 2.92 -3.40
C LEU A 395 -27.17 2.30 -2.91
N LYS A 396 -28.01 1.87 -3.84
CA LYS A 396 -29.20 1.08 -3.53
C LYS A 396 -28.89 -0.39 -3.45
N ASP A 397 -28.00 -0.85 -4.36
CA ASP A 397 -27.54 -2.23 -4.39
C ASP A 397 -26.17 -2.33 -3.73
N SER A 398 -25.91 -3.43 -3.05
CA SER A 398 -24.59 -3.69 -2.43
C SER A 398 -23.51 -3.87 -3.49
N MET A 399 -22.35 -3.30 -3.27
CA MET A 399 -21.20 -3.44 -4.14
C MET A 399 -20.43 -4.73 -3.84
N ALA A 400 -20.26 -5.60 -4.84
CA ALA A 400 -19.44 -6.81 -4.73
C ALA A 400 -18.35 -6.85 -5.81
N PHE A 401 -17.07 -6.89 -5.40
CA PHE A 401 -15.91 -7.05 -6.27
C PHE A 401 -15.26 -8.41 -6.02
N TYR A 402 -15.03 -9.17 -7.08
CA TYR A 402 -14.43 -10.50 -7.03
C TYR A 402 -13.06 -10.50 -7.70
N ASP A 403 -12.12 -11.20 -7.09
CA ASP A 403 -10.78 -11.46 -7.62
C ASP A 403 -10.43 -12.93 -7.36
N ALA A 404 -10.13 -13.69 -8.41
CA ALA A 404 -9.68 -15.07 -8.30
C ALA A 404 -8.47 -15.28 -9.20
N GLY A 405 -7.45 -15.93 -8.69
CA GLY A 405 -6.21 -16.07 -9.45
C GLY A 405 -5.33 -17.21 -8.98
N VAL A 406 -4.19 -17.31 -9.65
CA VAL A 406 -3.13 -18.24 -9.30
C VAL A 406 -1.79 -17.55 -9.33
N ASN A 407 -1.01 -17.71 -8.27
CA ASN A 407 0.39 -17.36 -8.24
C ASN A 407 1.21 -18.56 -8.66
N TRP A 408 2.06 -18.40 -9.64
CA TRP A 408 3.14 -19.33 -9.95
C TRP A 408 4.40 -18.82 -9.27
N LEU A 409 4.80 -19.47 -8.20
CA LEU A 409 5.93 -19.10 -7.36
C LEU A 409 7.21 -19.69 -7.96
N LEU A 410 7.92 -18.89 -8.75
CA LEU A 410 9.17 -19.28 -9.41
C LEU A 410 10.33 -19.35 -8.39
N ALA A 411 10.36 -18.41 -7.45
CA ALA A 411 11.29 -18.34 -6.33
C ALA A 411 10.60 -17.65 -5.12
N GLY A 412 9.46 -18.19 -4.67
CA GLY A 412 8.64 -17.59 -3.63
C GLY A 412 8.20 -16.18 -3.97
N HIS A 413 8.43 -15.21 -3.07
CA HIS A 413 8.14 -13.80 -3.32
C HIS A 413 9.19 -13.10 -4.20
N THR A 414 10.40 -13.66 -4.30
CA THR A 414 11.50 -13.05 -5.07
C THR A 414 11.17 -12.99 -6.56
N ALA A 415 10.56 -14.03 -7.10
CA ALA A 415 10.08 -14.05 -8.48
C ALA A 415 8.76 -14.83 -8.54
N LYS A 416 7.71 -14.20 -8.99
CA LYS A 416 6.40 -14.85 -9.19
C LYS A 416 5.68 -14.28 -10.40
N PHE A 417 4.92 -15.15 -11.05
CA PHE A 417 3.93 -14.79 -12.04
C PHE A 417 2.55 -14.97 -11.44
N THR A 418 1.65 -14.00 -11.59
CA THR A 418 0.27 -14.08 -11.09
C THR A 418 -0.69 -13.87 -12.24
N LEU A 419 -1.64 -14.78 -12.43
CA LEU A 419 -2.77 -14.59 -13.32
C LEU A 419 -4.03 -14.42 -12.49
N SER A 420 -4.80 -13.37 -12.75
CA SER A 420 -6.00 -13.00 -12.01
C SER A 420 -7.14 -12.71 -12.94
N TYR A 421 -8.33 -13.17 -12.58
CA TYR A 421 -9.60 -12.74 -13.14
C TYR A 421 -10.34 -11.89 -12.13
N GLN A 422 -10.75 -10.70 -12.56
CA GLN A 422 -11.47 -9.73 -11.74
C GLN A 422 -12.85 -9.47 -12.34
N ASN A 423 -13.85 -9.32 -11.48
CA ASN A 423 -15.20 -8.94 -11.88
C ASN A 423 -15.72 -7.85 -10.94
N ARG A 424 -16.16 -6.74 -11.52
CA ARG A 424 -16.62 -5.55 -10.80
C ARG A 424 -18.01 -5.11 -11.26
N PRO A 425 -18.82 -4.51 -10.36
CA PRO A 425 -20.11 -3.92 -10.72
C PRO A 425 -19.95 -2.54 -11.37
N VAL A 426 -20.92 -2.16 -12.16
CA VAL A 426 -21.09 -0.81 -12.70
C VAL A 426 -22.40 -0.24 -12.15
N PHE A 427 -22.33 0.93 -11.54
CA PHE A 427 -23.47 1.61 -10.94
C PHE A 427 -23.88 2.83 -11.77
N ASN A 428 -25.19 3.06 -11.87
CA ASN A 428 -25.76 4.29 -12.38
C ASN A 428 -25.80 5.39 -11.28
N THR A 429 -26.14 6.60 -11.66
CA THR A 429 -26.25 7.75 -10.73
C THR A 429 -27.36 7.62 -9.70
N ALA A 430 -28.35 6.74 -9.95
CA ALA A 430 -29.39 6.40 -8.98
C ALA A 430 -28.93 5.41 -7.90
N GLY A 431 -27.76 4.80 -8.06
CA GLY A 431 -27.17 3.84 -7.14
C GLY A 431 -27.53 2.38 -7.42
N ASP A 432 -28.15 2.08 -8.57
CA ASP A 432 -28.49 0.71 -8.97
C ASP A 432 -27.30 0.07 -9.71
N GLU A 433 -27.02 -1.23 -9.45
CA GLU A 433 -26.09 -2.03 -10.26
C GLU A 433 -26.74 -2.32 -11.61
N THR A 434 -26.12 -1.86 -12.70
CA THR A 434 -26.68 -2.01 -14.06
C THR A 434 -26.07 -3.15 -14.85
N GLU A 435 -24.81 -3.45 -14.63
CA GLU A 435 -24.08 -4.52 -15.30
C GLU A 435 -22.78 -4.82 -14.53
N ARG A 436 -22.07 -5.86 -14.99
CA ARG A 436 -20.76 -6.22 -14.48
C ARG A 436 -19.73 -6.23 -15.59
N LYS A 437 -18.50 -5.84 -15.27
CA LYS A 437 -17.34 -5.80 -16.18
C LYS A 437 -16.22 -6.68 -15.65
N SER A 438 -15.51 -7.32 -16.56
CA SER A 438 -14.41 -8.23 -16.24
C SER A 438 -13.07 -7.70 -16.66
N ALA A 439 -12.03 -8.20 -16.02
CA ALA A 439 -10.65 -8.01 -16.44
C ALA A 439 -9.82 -9.27 -16.15
N VAL A 440 -8.85 -9.55 -17.02
CA VAL A 440 -7.80 -10.52 -16.78
C VAL A 440 -6.48 -9.75 -16.64
N VAL A 441 -5.76 -10.03 -15.57
CA VAL A 441 -4.49 -9.37 -15.27
C VAL A 441 -3.42 -10.43 -15.09
N ALA A 442 -2.35 -10.30 -15.86
CA ALA A 442 -1.12 -11.06 -15.67
C ALA A 442 -0.06 -10.14 -15.05
N GLN A 443 0.51 -10.54 -13.92
CA GLN A 443 1.58 -9.81 -13.25
C GLN A 443 2.87 -10.62 -13.25
N PHE A 444 3.97 -9.97 -13.59
CA PHE A 444 5.30 -10.47 -13.29
C PHE A 444 5.93 -9.62 -12.18
N GLN A 445 6.31 -10.28 -11.10
CA GLN A 445 6.99 -9.65 -9.97
C GLN A 445 8.43 -10.14 -9.88
N VAL A 446 9.35 -9.19 -9.68
CA VAL A 446 10.71 -9.47 -9.23
C VAL A 446 10.97 -8.64 -7.98
N MET A 447 11.50 -9.26 -6.95
CA MET A 447 11.84 -8.63 -5.70
C MET A 447 13.21 -9.11 -5.21
N PHE A 448 14.01 -8.16 -4.76
CA PHE A 448 15.24 -8.39 -4.02
C PHE A 448 15.05 -7.85 -2.60
N ASN A 449 15.06 -8.73 -1.61
CA ASN A 449 14.73 -8.36 -0.21
C ASN A 449 15.74 -8.94 0.80
#